data_ab1cb1bc38710a0630b4f05d48ac0051
#
_entry.id   ab1cb1bc38710a0630b4f05d48ac0051
#
_cell.length_a   1.000
_cell.length_b   1.000
_cell.length_c   1.000
_cell.angle_alpha   90.00
_cell.angle_beta   90.00
_cell.angle_gamma   90.00
#
_symmetry.space_group_name_H-M   'P 1'
#
loop_
_entity.id
_entity.type
_entity.pdbx_description
1 polymer ?
#
loop_
_entity_poly.entity_id
_entity_poly.type
_entity_poly.pdbx_seq_one_letter_code
_entity_poly.pdbx_strand_id
1 'polypeptide(L)'
;MNYVLVQIAKRYLCITACETVGEAAANGTANKGNSKKQADPNEKKAYSFSSPLIIPVDKAVLKDKSSVWEDPALLARLVKDGLSTMNHSEVRDVILMVESYDLTCQEYQHIRGAKRIIEGLAIDRIRDFVGEAASDFSVIYKDYSTYKTKEVNEEITSKAFAMPKALADDLVAGFKSFSLNLIQIIPSEAAMIYAAQKTIYSFNKTVALISMDYSAVRVFIAKNGVPLYCHEFTSPVDEILQ
;
A
#
# COMPACT_ATOMS: atom_id res chain seq x y z
N MET A 1 -3.86 -18.52 0.09
CA MET A 1 -4.08 -17.46 1.08
C MET A 1 -4.89 -16.39 0.38
N ASN A 2 -6.10 -16.17 0.83
CA ASN A 2 -7.01 -15.20 0.19
C ASN A 2 -7.06 -13.95 1.08
N TYR A 3 -6.89 -12.79 0.47
CA TYR A 3 -7.00 -11.52 1.16
C TYR A 3 -7.74 -10.50 0.31
N VAL A 4 -8.20 -9.44 0.91
CA VAL A 4 -8.78 -8.31 0.22
C VAL A 4 -7.87 -7.09 0.35
N LEU A 5 -7.65 -6.40 -0.77
CA LEU A 5 -7.02 -5.11 -0.83
C LEU A 5 -8.12 -4.04 -0.83
N VAL A 6 -8.05 -3.12 0.11
CA VAL A 6 -8.96 -1.99 0.23
C VAL A 6 -8.16 -0.71 0.07
N GLN A 7 -8.36 -0.02 -1.04
CA GLN A 7 -7.81 1.31 -1.24
C GLN A 7 -8.81 2.35 -0.72
N ILE A 8 -8.34 3.19 0.18
CA ILE A 8 -9.09 4.32 0.72
C ILE A 8 -8.68 5.56 -0.05
N ALA A 9 -9.64 6.16 -0.75
CA ALA A 9 -9.47 7.45 -1.40
C ALA A 9 -10.47 8.44 -0.83
N LYS A 10 -10.28 9.72 -1.08
CA LYS A 10 -11.07 10.81 -0.48
C LYS A 10 -12.58 10.67 -0.69
N ARG A 11 -13.01 10.11 -1.81
CA ARG A 11 -14.44 10.02 -2.20
C ARG A 11 -14.95 8.61 -2.47
N TYR A 12 -14.10 7.60 -2.35
CA TYR A 12 -14.50 6.22 -2.61
C TYR A 12 -13.61 5.22 -1.89
N LEU A 13 -14.14 4.02 -1.71
CA LEU A 13 -13.36 2.82 -1.39
C LEU A 13 -13.28 1.97 -2.65
N CYS A 14 -12.11 1.43 -2.94
CA CYS A 14 -11.93 0.42 -3.98
C CYS A 14 -11.56 -0.90 -3.31
N ILE A 15 -12.39 -1.91 -3.49
CA ILE A 15 -12.24 -3.24 -2.86
C ILE A 15 -11.90 -4.24 -3.95
N THR A 16 -10.80 -4.97 -3.80
CA THR A 16 -10.37 -6.01 -4.73
C THR A 16 -10.01 -7.27 -3.94
N ALA A 17 -10.70 -8.38 -4.21
CA ALA A 17 -10.34 -9.67 -3.64
C ALA A 17 -9.14 -10.26 -4.40
N CYS A 18 -8.23 -10.86 -3.65
CA CYS A 18 -7.02 -11.49 -4.17
C CYS A 18 -6.96 -12.95 -3.70
N GLU A 19 -6.83 -13.85 -4.63
CA GLU A 19 -6.74 -15.29 -4.37
C GLU A 19 -5.41 -15.84 -4.88
N THR A 20 -4.80 -16.71 -4.09
CA THR A 20 -3.66 -17.49 -4.59
C THR A 20 -4.17 -18.61 -5.50
N VAL A 21 -3.75 -18.56 -6.76
CA VAL A 21 -4.04 -19.62 -7.72
C VAL A 21 -2.98 -20.71 -7.56
N GLY A 22 -3.41 -21.92 -7.19
CA GLY A 22 -2.51 -23.08 -7.22
C GLY A 22 -2.12 -23.41 -8.66
N GLU A 23 -0.90 -23.92 -8.88
CA GLU A 23 -0.37 -24.25 -10.23
C GLU A 23 -1.25 -25.15 -11.10
N ALA A 24 -2.21 -25.87 -10.52
CA ALA A 24 -3.12 -26.74 -11.26
C ALA A 24 -4.05 -26.01 -12.23
N ALA A 25 -4.29 -24.71 -12.03
CA ALA A 25 -5.20 -23.92 -12.88
C ALA A 25 -4.47 -23.20 -14.04
N ALA A 26 -3.16 -23.06 -13.99
CA ALA A 26 -2.36 -22.38 -15.02
C ALA A 26 -1.99 -23.27 -16.21
N ASN A 27 -2.01 -24.59 -16.04
CA ASN A 27 -1.68 -25.58 -17.09
C ASN A 27 -2.87 -26.49 -17.35
N GLY A 28 -3.72 -26.08 -18.29
CA GLY A 28 -4.83 -26.88 -18.78
C GLY A 28 -4.40 -28.10 -19.60
N THR A 29 -3.64 -29.02 -19.01
CA THR A 29 -3.48 -30.41 -19.52
C THR A 29 -3.06 -31.33 -18.38
N ALA A 30 -4.00 -32.16 -17.97
CA ALA A 30 -3.79 -33.18 -16.96
C ALA A 30 -2.78 -34.25 -17.44
N ASN A 31 -1.69 -34.43 -16.71
CA ASN A 31 -0.97 -35.71 -16.71
C ASN A 31 -0.89 -36.22 -15.27
N LYS A 32 -1.60 -37.32 -15.02
CA LYS A 32 -1.62 -38.06 -13.76
C LYS A 32 -0.25 -38.72 -13.56
N GLY A 33 0.55 -38.19 -12.66
CA GLY A 33 1.77 -38.86 -12.17
C GLY A 33 1.95 -38.51 -10.69
N ASN A 34 1.73 -39.52 -9.83
CA ASN A 34 1.96 -39.44 -8.39
C ASN A 34 3.44 -39.20 -8.08
N SER A 35 3.82 -38.00 -7.68
CA SER A 35 5.01 -37.74 -6.91
C SER A 35 4.76 -36.63 -5.92
N LYS A 36 4.87 -36.92 -4.61
CA LYS A 36 4.90 -35.90 -3.55
C LYS A 36 6.15 -35.03 -3.76
N LYS A 37 6.02 -33.95 -4.51
CA LYS A 37 7.04 -32.90 -4.53
C LYS A 37 6.92 -32.09 -3.23
N GLN A 38 8.00 -32.00 -2.47
CA GLN A 38 8.17 -30.98 -1.44
C GLN A 38 8.05 -29.62 -2.13
N ALA A 39 7.18 -28.74 -1.59
CA ALA A 39 7.02 -27.40 -2.10
C ALA A 39 8.35 -26.64 -2.04
N ASP A 40 8.81 -26.13 -3.18
CA ASP A 40 9.99 -25.28 -3.27
C ASP A 40 9.66 -23.93 -2.60
N PRO A 41 10.42 -23.49 -1.58
CA PRO A 41 10.15 -22.21 -0.92
C PRO A 41 10.30 -20.98 -1.85
N ASN A 42 10.86 -21.16 -3.06
CA ASN A 42 11.01 -20.12 -4.08
C ASN A 42 9.93 -20.17 -5.17
N GLU A 43 8.92 -21.02 -5.04
CA GLU A 43 7.84 -21.15 -6.01
C GLU A 43 7.05 -19.82 -6.09
N LYS A 44 7.04 -19.21 -7.27
CA LYS A 44 6.29 -17.96 -7.51
C LYS A 44 4.80 -18.23 -7.40
N LYS A 45 4.17 -17.77 -6.32
CA LYS A 45 2.72 -17.85 -6.18
C LYS A 45 2.06 -16.97 -7.25
N ALA A 46 1.19 -17.56 -8.06
CA ALA A 46 0.32 -16.80 -8.95
C ALA A 46 -0.87 -16.25 -8.14
N TYR A 47 -1.28 -15.03 -8.46
CA TYR A 47 -2.43 -14.37 -7.82
C TYR A 47 -3.47 -14.07 -8.88
N SER A 48 -4.74 -14.29 -8.55
CA SER A 48 -5.90 -13.85 -9.30
C SER A 48 -6.56 -12.70 -8.54
N PHE A 49 -6.98 -11.68 -9.26
CA PHE A 49 -7.68 -10.52 -8.70
C PHE A 49 -9.09 -10.48 -9.24
N SER A 50 -10.06 -10.22 -8.37
CA SER A 50 -11.43 -9.94 -8.79
C SER A 50 -11.51 -8.59 -9.53
N SER A 51 -12.61 -8.36 -10.24
CA SER A 51 -12.96 -7.00 -10.66
C SER A 51 -13.12 -6.12 -9.41
N PRO A 52 -12.60 -4.88 -9.42
CA PRO A 52 -12.71 -3.98 -8.28
C PRO A 52 -14.16 -3.55 -8.07
N LEU A 53 -14.60 -3.53 -6.81
CA LEU A 53 -15.84 -2.87 -6.39
C LEU A 53 -15.52 -1.47 -5.90
N ILE A 54 -16.14 -0.47 -6.52
CA ILE A 54 -15.98 0.93 -6.12
C ILE A 54 -17.23 1.34 -5.33
N ILE A 55 -17.03 1.75 -4.07
CA ILE A 55 -18.07 2.23 -3.17
C ILE A 55 -17.87 3.74 -3.01
N PRO A 56 -18.78 4.59 -3.52
CA PRO A 56 -18.73 6.02 -3.28
C PRO A 56 -18.89 6.32 -1.78
N VAL A 57 -18.05 7.24 -1.28
CA VAL A 57 -18.10 7.74 0.09
C VAL A 57 -18.41 9.23 0.03
N ASP A 58 -19.65 9.58 0.21
CA ASP A 58 -20.12 10.95 0.18
C ASP A 58 -20.17 11.59 1.59
N LYS A 59 -20.50 12.89 1.65
CA LYS A 59 -20.62 13.61 2.91
C LYS A 59 -21.71 13.05 3.82
N ALA A 60 -22.76 12.42 3.26
CA ALA A 60 -23.82 11.80 4.05
C ALA A 60 -23.32 10.57 4.79
N VAL A 61 -22.39 9.82 4.17
CA VAL A 61 -21.72 8.65 4.79
C VAL A 61 -20.70 9.11 5.82
N LEU A 62 -19.89 10.12 5.48
CA LEU A 62 -18.80 10.63 6.35
C LEU A 62 -19.33 11.42 7.53
N LYS A 63 -20.53 12.01 7.44
CA LYS A 63 -21.06 12.96 8.41
C LYS A 63 -20.08 14.13 8.62
N ASP A 64 -19.54 14.28 9.84
CA ASP A 64 -18.59 15.34 10.19
C ASP A 64 -17.12 14.89 10.06
N LYS A 65 -16.86 13.69 9.51
CA LYS A 65 -15.51 13.18 9.31
C LYS A 65 -14.88 13.68 8.03
N SER A 66 -13.58 13.87 8.01
CA SER A 66 -12.82 14.25 6.81
C SER A 66 -12.57 13.06 5.89
N SER A 67 -12.48 11.86 6.48
CA SER A 67 -12.23 10.61 5.77
C SER A 67 -12.95 9.43 6.46
N VAL A 68 -13.28 8.39 5.68
CA VAL A 68 -13.93 7.17 6.20
C VAL A 68 -13.04 6.38 7.14
N TRP A 69 -11.72 6.50 7.03
CA TRP A 69 -10.78 5.78 7.90
C TRP A 69 -10.72 6.34 9.33
N GLU A 70 -11.24 7.56 9.55
CA GLU A 70 -11.43 8.14 10.88
C GLU A 70 -12.63 7.51 11.64
N ASP A 71 -13.43 6.69 10.95
CA ASP A 71 -14.48 5.86 11.54
C ASP A 71 -14.21 4.39 11.23
N PRO A 72 -13.37 3.71 12.02
CA PRO A 72 -12.98 2.32 11.80
C PRO A 72 -14.14 1.34 11.72
N ALA A 73 -15.21 1.56 12.47
CA ALA A 73 -16.38 0.70 12.45
C ALA A 73 -17.19 0.86 11.16
N LEU A 74 -17.36 2.10 10.68
CA LEU A 74 -17.99 2.38 9.40
C LEU A 74 -17.18 1.77 8.26
N LEU A 75 -15.86 1.98 8.25
CA LEU A 75 -14.97 1.42 7.25
C LEU A 75 -15.05 -0.10 7.20
N ALA A 76 -14.94 -0.77 8.35
CA ALA A 76 -15.02 -2.23 8.43
C ALA A 76 -16.37 -2.77 7.95
N ARG A 77 -17.47 -2.07 8.26
CA ARG A 77 -18.81 -2.41 7.76
C ARG A 77 -18.88 -2.30 6.24
N LEU A 78 -18.43 -1.18 5.66
CA LEU A 78 -18.43 -0.99 4.21
C LEU A 78 -17.61 -2.06 3.48
N VAL A 79 -16.46 -2.45 4.05
CA VAL A 79 -15.64 -3.53 3.50
C VAL A 79 -16.39 -4.87 3.59
N LYS A 80 -17.04 -5.16 4.72
CA LYS A 80 -17.80 -6.39 4.91
C LYS A 80 -18.96 -6.51 3.94
N ASP A 81 -19.71 -5.43 3.77
CA ASP A 81 -20.85 -5.35 2.84
C ASP A 81 -20.36 -5.49 1.38
N GLY A 82 -19.25 -4.84 1.06
CA GLY A 82 -18.60 -4.94 -0.25
C GLY A 82 -18.18 -6.38 -0.59
N LEU A 83 -17.53 -7.08 0.35
CA LEU A 83 -17.16 -8.48 0.19
C LEU A 83 -18.37 -9.37 -0.04
N SER A 84 -19.48 -9.11 0.65
CA SER A 84 -20.73 -9.83 0.44
C SER A 84 -21.30 -9.58 -0.95
N THR A 85 -21.26 -8.33 -1.42
CA THR A 85 -21.70 -7.96 -2.78
C THR A 85 -20.86 -8.62 -3.87
N MET A 86 -19.58 -8.82 -3.62
CA MET A 86 -18.65 -9.48 -4.54
C MET A 86 -18.68 -11.01 -4.47
N ASN A 87 -19.51 -11.60 -3.59
CA ASN A 87 -19.54 -13.04 -3.29
C ASN A 87 -18.22 -13.59 -2.72
N HIS A 88 -17.49 -12.77 -1.94
CA HIS A 88 -16.24 -13.13 -1.26
C HIS A 88 -16.39 -13.04 0.27
N SER A 89 -17.56 -13.38 0.81
CA SER A 89 -17.87 -13.28 2.25
C SER A 89 -16.97 -14.14 3.15
N GLU A 90 -16.29 -15.14 2.60
CA GLU A 90 -15.35 -16.02 3.29
C GLU A 90 -13.99 -15.37 3.54
N VAL A 91 -13.61 -14.34 2.77
CA VAL A 91 -12.34 -13.65 2.93
C VAL A 91 -12.34 -12.85 4.24
N ARG A 92 -11.30 -13.01 5.04
CA ARG A 92 -11.15 -12.36 6.35
C ARG A 92 -9.96 -11.42 6.43
N ASP A 93 -8.88 -11.73 5.72
CA ASP A 93 -7.65 -10.99 5.77
C ASP A 93 -7.74 -9.73 4.91
N VAL A 94 -7.47 -8.58 5.52
CA VAL A 94 -7.62 -7.26 4.89
C VAL A 94 -6.27 -6.55 4.89
N ILE A 95 -5.92 -5.98 3.75
CA ILE A 95 -4.83 -5.02 3.58
C ILE A 95 -5.46 -3.68 3.24
N LEU A 96 -5.21 -2.66 4.06
CA LEU A 96 -5.61 -1.29 3.77
C LEU A 96 -4.50 -0.55 3.04
N MET A 97 -4.83 0.09 1.94
CA MET A 97 -3.98 1.04 1.25
C MET A 97 -4.54 2.45 1.49
N VAL A 98 -3.75 3.28 2.17
CA VAL A 98 -4.12 4.62 2.65
C VAL A 98 -3.35 5.66 1.85
N GLU A 99 -4.00 6.77 1.53
CA GLU A 99 -3.34 7.86 0.81
C GLU A 99 -2.25 8.52 1.65
N SER A 100 -1.14 8.88 1.00
CA SER A 100 0.03 9.41 1.71
C SER A 100 -0.22 10.74 2.40
N TYR A 101 -1.13 11.56 1.87
CA TYR A 101 -1.50 12.86 2.47
C TYR A 101 -2.29 12.74 3.78
N ASP A 102 -2.88 11.56 4.05
CA ASP A 102 -3.55 11.25 5.31
C ASP A 102 -2.57 10.81 6.40
N LEU A 103 -1.28 10.72 6.06
CA LEU A 103 -0.20 10.27 6.93
C LEU A 103 0.82 11.38 7.14
N THR A 104 1.53 11.34 8.26
CA THR A 104 2.74 12.16 8.42
C THR A 104 3.86 11.54 7.60
N CYS A 105 4.39 12.27 6.62
CA CYS A 105 5.44 11.80 5.71
C CYS A 105 6.66 12.71 5.76
N GLN A 106 7.86 12.12 5.86
CA GLN A 106 9.11 12.86 5.86
C GLN A 106 10.19 12.16 5.03
N GLU A 107 10.85 12.91 4.17
CA GLU A 107 12.01 12.40 3.44
C GLU A 107 13.29 12.53 4.26
N TYR A 108 14.19 11.57 4.10
CA TYR A 108 15.52 11.59 4.70
C TYR A 108 16.53 10.82 3.85
N GLN A 109 17.80 11.16 4.04
CA GLN A 109 18.91 10.51 3.35
C GLN A 109 19.72 9.69 4.34
N HIS A 110 20.21 8.55 3.89
CA HIS A 110 21.10 7.70 4.67
C HIS A 110 22.02 6.89 3.75
N ILE A 111 23.10 6.38 4.31
CA ILE A 111 23.94 5.38 3.66
C ILE A 111 23.37 3.97 3.93
N ARG A 112 23.75 3.00 3.11
CA ARG A 112 23.39 1.60 3.36
C ARG A 112 23.90 1.15 4.73
N GLY A 113 23.02 0.59 5.54
CA GLY A 113 23.33 0.22 6.92
C GLY A 113 22.42 -0.90 7.44
N ALA A 114 22.59 -1.23 8.71
CA ALA A 114 21.73 -2.19 9.38
C ALA A 114 20.30 -1.65 9.48
N LYS A 115 19.32 -2.51 9.22
CA LYS A 115 17.88 -2.18 9.23
C LYS A 115 17.47 -1.38 10.47
N ARG A 116 17.94 -1.81 11.67
CA ARG A 116 17.63 -1.14 12.94
C ARG A 116 18.12 0.33 12.98
N ILE A 117 19.24 0.63 12.34
CA ILE A 117 19.79 2.00 12.30
C ILE A 117 18.90 2.86 11.39
N ILE A 118 18.53 2.32 10.23
CA ILE A 118 17.67 3.03 9.26
C ILE A 118 16.28 3.26 9.84
N GLU A 119 15.71 2.28 10.55
CA GLU A 119 14.47 2.44 11.31
C GLU A 119 14.56 3.54 12.38
N GLY A 120 15.69 3.59 13.10
CA GLY A 120 15.98 4.66 14.06
C GLY A 120 15.97 6.05 13.41
N LEU A 121 16.66 6.20 12.28
CA LEU A 121 16.67 7.46 11.52
C LEU A 121 15.28 7.87 11.04
N ALA A 122 14.45 6.92 10.59
CA ALA A 122 13.07 7.19 10.20
C ALA A 122 12.24 7.72 11.37
N ILE A 123 12.39 7.11 12.56
CA ILE A 123 11.71 7.55 13.78
C ILE A 123 12.20 8.94 14.20
N ASP A 124 13.49 9.18 14.18
CA ASP A 124 14.08 10.48 14.54
C ASP A 124 13.60 11.56 13.56
N ARG A 125 13.50 11.25 12.27
CA ARG A 125 12.98 12.18 11.28
C ARG A 125 11.52 12.55 11.51
N ILE A 126 10.69 11.58 11.90
CA ILE A 126 9.30 11.84 12.29
C ILE A 126 9.27 12.66 13.59
N ARG A 127 10.13 12.34 14.58
CA ARG A 127 10.23 13.09 15.84
C ARG A 127 10.56 14.55 15.61
N ASP A 128 11.50 14.85 14.72
CA ASP A 128 11.89 16.23 14.37
C ASP A 128 10.69 17.03 13.83
N PHE A 129 9.74 16.36 13.19
CA PHE A 129 8.56 16.97 12.62
C PHE A 129 7.40 17.09 13.61
N VAL A 130 7.07 16.01 14.35
CA VAL A 130 5.91 15.97 15.25
C VAL A 130 6.26 16.32 16.71
N GLY A 131 7.56 16.44 17.05
CA GLY A 131 8.03 16.69 18.40
C GLY A 131 8.01 15.44 19.29
N GLU A 132 7.86 15.66 20.60
CA GLU A 132 7.89 14.58 21.60
C GLU A 132 6.80 13.52 21.42
N ALA A 133 5.73 13.84 20.72
CA ALA A 133 4.63 12.92 20.41
C ALA A 133 5.00 11.77 19.47
N ALA A 134 6.24 11.72 18.94
CA ALA A 134 6.68 10.65 18.02
C ALA A 134 6.56 9.23 18.59
N SER A 135 6.61 9.07 19.92
CA SER A 135 6.36 7.78 20.60
C SER A 135 4.94 7.24 20.35
N ASP A 136 3.99 8.12 20.06
CA ASP A 136 2.58 7.78 19.86
C ASP A 136 2.28 7.42 18.41
N PHE A 137 3.31 7.38 17.55
CA PHE A 137 3.19 7.01 16.15
C PHE A 137 3.78 5.62 15.87
N SER A 138 3.14 4.89 14.98
CA SER A 138 3.70 3.77 14.24
C SER A 138 4.44 4.30 13.03
N VAL A 139 5.72 3.99 12.90
CA VAL A 139 6.57 4.49 11.81
C VAL A 139 7.03 3.35 10.94
N ILE A 140 6.90 3.51 9.63
CA ILE A 140 7.51 2.65 8.61
C ILE A 140 8.33 3.50 7.65
N TYR A 141 9.25 2.89 6.91
CA TYR A 141 9.99 3.59 5.87
C TYR A 141 10.07 2.79 4.59
N LYS A 142 10.32 3.50 3.49
CA LYS A 142 10.55 2.91 2.18
C LYS A 142 11.68 3.65 1.47
N ASP A 143 12.68 2.90 1.03
CA ASP A 143 13.74 3.40 0.16
C ASP A 143 13.17 3.62 -1.24
N TYR A 144 13.37 4.80 -1.81
CA TYR A 144 12.83 5.10 -3.13
C TYR A 144 13.83 5.65 -4.13
N SER A 145 15.02 6.07 -3.72
CA SER A 145 16.10 6.31 -4.66
C SER A 145 17.44 5.88 -4.08
N THR A 146 18.35 5.51 -4.97
CA THR A 146 19.72 5.17 -4.61
C THR A 146 20.65 5.90 -5.56
N TYR A 147 21.52 6.72 -5.01
CA TYR A 147 22.55 7.42 -5.73
C TYR A 147 23.92 6.82 -5.40
N LYS A 148 24.69 6.43 -6.40
CA LYS A 148 26.02 5.86 -6.23
C LYS A 148 26.99 6.55 -7.18
N THR A 149 28.05 7.13 -6.63
CA THR A 149 29.19 7.61 -7.40
C THR A 149 30.42 6.73 -7.14
N LYS A 150 31.46 6.88 -7.96
CA LYS A 150 32.73 6.16 -7.75
C LYS A 150 33.46 6.60 -6.47
N GLU A 151 33.14 7.76 -5.93
CA GLU A 151 33.86 8.43 -4.85
C GLU A 151 33.07 8.48 -3.54
N VAL A 152 31.78 8.20 -3.56
CA VAL A 152 30.90 8.34 -2.40
C VAL A 152 30.20 7.01 -2.12
N ASN A 153 30.03 6.70 -0.84
CA ASN A 153 29.19 5.58 -0.40
C ASN A 153 27.78 5.73 -1.00
N GLU A 154 27.14 4.58 -1.24
CA GLU A 154 25.79 4.54 -1.76
C GLU A 154 24.83 5.35 -0.87
N GLU A 155 24.38 6.49 -1.37
CA GLU A 155 23.40 7.35 -0.70
C GLU A 155 22.00 6.95 -1.11
N ILE A 156 21.14 6.73 -0.13
CA ILE A 156 19.76 6.26 -0.31
C ILE A 156 18.83 7.34 0.20
N THR A 157 17.89 7.74 -0.64
CA THR A 157 16.78 8.58 -0.20
C THR A 157 15.61 7.67 0.17
N SER A 158 15.08 7.88 1.37
CA SER A 158 13.95 7.13 1.92
C SER A 158 12.87 8.08 2.39
N LYS A 159 11.65 7.57 2.43
CA LYS A 159 10.50 8.27 2.97
C LYS A 159 9.99 7.50 4.18
N ALA A 160 9.89 8.19 5.31
CA ALA A 160 9.23 7.72 6.52
C ALA A 160 7.74 8.08 6.46
N PHE A 161 6.90 7.15 6.85
CA PHE A 161 5.45 7.32 6.97
C PHE A 161 5.06 7.01 8.41
N ALA A 162 4.25 7.85 8.99
CA ALA A 162 3.82 7.70 10.37
C ALA A 162 2.31 7.85 10.51
N MET A 163 1.72 7.00 11.33
CA MET A 163 0.32 6.98 11.70
C MET A 163 0.19 6.99 13.23
N PRO A 164 -0.76 7.72 13.83
CA PRO A 164 -1.03 7.61 15.25
C PRO A 164 -1.34 6.17 15.67
N LYS A 165 -0.68 5.66 16.71
CA LYS A 165 -0.89 4.28 17.20
C LYS A 165 -2.34 4.05 17.63
N ALA A 166 -2.95 5.03 18.30
CA ALA A 166 -4.35 4.95 18.72
C ALA A 166 -5.27 4.68 17.51
N LEU A 167 -5.06 5.40 16.39
CA LEU A 167 -5.84 5.17 15.17
C LEU A 167 -5.59 3.79 14.56
N ALA A 168 -4.32 3.32 14.56
CA ALA A 168 -4.01 1.98 14.09
C ALA A 168 -4.70 0.89 14.95
N ASP A 169 -4.70 1.07 16.27
CA ASP A 169 -5.35 0.16 17.21
C ASP A 169 -6.88 0.19 17.04
N ASP A 170 -7.48 1.37 16.87
CA ASP A 170 -8.90 1.54 16.61
C ASP A 170 -9.32 0.87 15.29
N LEU A 171 -8.50 0.98 14.23
CA LEU A 171 -8.71 0.28 12.96
C LEU A 171 -8.71 -1.24 13.16
N VAL A 172 -7.71 -1.77 13.86
CA VAL A 172 -7.64 -3.20 14.16
C VAL A 172 -8.88 -3.66 14.95
N ALA A 173 -9.29 -2.91 15.96
CA ALA A 173 -10.47 -3.22 16.76
C ALA A 173 -11.76 -3.13 15.94
N GLY A 174 -11.91 -2.10 15.10
CA GLY A 174 -13.04 -1.92 14.20
C GLY A 174 -13.20 -3.09 13.23
N PHE A 175 -12.12 -3.49 12.56
CA PHE A 175 -12.16 -4.64 11.63
C PHE A 175 -12.47 -5.95 12.35
N LYS A 176 -11.89 -6.17 13.53
CA LYS A 176 -12.14 -7.35 14.34
C LYS A 176 -13.62 -7.47 14.76
N SER A 177 -14.31 -6.35 15.04
CA SER A 177 -15.73 -6.36 15.41
C SER A 177 -16.65 -6.87 14.30
N PHE A 178 -16.21 -6.81 13.02
CA PHE A 178 -16.88 -7.38 11.86
C PHE A 178 -16.29 -8.73 11.41
N SER A 179 -15.52 -9.39 12.26
CA SER A 179 -14.83 -10.66 11.98
C SER A 179 -13.89 -10.57 10.76
N LEU A 180 -13.30 -9.41 10.55
CA LEU A 180 -12.25 -9.16 9.59
C LEU A 180 -10.91 -9.02 10.33
N ASN A 181 -9.82 -9.43 9.69
CA ASN A 181 -8.48 -9.40 10.23
C ASN A 181 -7.64 -8.39 9.45
N LEU A 182 -7.41 -7.22 10.01
CA LEU A 182 -6.54 -6.20 9.41
C LEU A 182 -5.09 -6.64 9.58
N ILE A 183 -4.49 -7.17 8.51
CA ILE A 183 -3.13 -7.72 8.54
C ILE A 183 -2.06 -6.68 8.22
N GLN A 184 -2.42 -5.64 7.47
CA GLN A 184 -1.47 -4.61 7.07
C GLN A 184 -2.15 -3.29 6.69
N ILE A 185 -1.47 -2.18 6.99
CA ILE A 185 -1.79 -0.84 6.48
C ILE A 185 -0.60 -0.38 5.66
N ILE A 186 -0.83 0.02 4.41
CA ILE A 186 0.22 0.38 3.46
C ILE A 186 -0.06 1.78 2.91
N PRO A 187 0.91 2.71 2.95
CA PRO A 187 0.80 3.95 2.20
C PRO A 187 0.72 3.68 0.69
N SER A 188 -0.20 4.33 -0.02
CA SER A 188 -0.39 4.16 -1.47
C SER A 188 0.90 4.45 -2.25
N GLU A 189 1.63 5.47 -1.84
CA GLU A 189 2.92 5.82 -2.43
C GLU A 189 3.96 4.70 -2.24
N ALA A 190 4.04 4.09 -1.06
CA ALA A 190 4.96 2.97 -0.81
C ALA A 190 4.61 1.76 -1.68
N ALA A 191 3.31 1.49 -1.89
CA ALA A 191 2.85 0.43 -2.78
C ALA A 191 3.22 0.72 -4.24
N MET A 192 3.06 1.97 -4.71
CA MET A 192 3.47 2.40 -6.05
C MET A 192 4.97 2.25 -6.26
N ILE A 193 5.80 2.69 -5.32
CA ILE A 193 7.26 2.55 -5.38
C ILE A 193 7.63 1.08 -5.52
N TYR A 194 7.02 0.22 -4.71
CA TYR A 194 7.29 -1.22 -4.77
C TYR A 194 6.89 -1.82 -6.13
N ALA A 195 5.70 -1.49 -6.63
CA ALA A 195 5.21 -1.96 -7.92
C ALA A 195 6.15 -1.51 -9.05
N ALA A 196 6.56 -0.24 -9.05
CA ALA A 196 7.50 0.32 -9.98
C ALA A 196 8.85 -0.44 -9.97
N GLN A 197 9.43 -0.62 -8.80
CA GLN A 197 10.69 -1.35 -8.63
C GLN A 197 10.61 -2.77 -9.18
N LYS A 198 9.48 -3.45 -9.03
CA LYS A 198 9.29 -4.83 -9.53
C LYS A 198 9.04 -4.90 -11.02
N THR A 199 8.22 -3.98 -11.56
CA THR A 199 7.82 -4.00 -12.96
C THR A 199 8.91 -3.43 -13.87
N ILE A 200 9.60 -2.37 -13.44
CA ILE A 200 10.56 -1.62 -14.25
C ILE A 200 11.92 -2.32 -14.29
N TYR A 201 12.23 -3.16 -13.29
CA TYR A 201 13.51 -3.87 -13.26
C TYR A 201 13.77 -4.72 -14.50
N SER A 202 12.71 -5.14 -15.18
CA SER A 202 12.80 -5.96 -16.40
C SER A 202 13.02 -5.16 -17.67
N PHE A 203 12.90 -3.82 -17.67
CA PHE A 203 12.87 -3.05 -18.91
C PHE A 203 14.15 -2.28 -19.25
N ASN A 204 15.09 -2.14 -18.32
CA ASN A 204 16.36 -1.42 -18.52
C ASN A 204 16.17 -0.03 -19.19
N LYS A 205 15.07 0.66 -18.85
CA LYS A 205 14.64 1.93 -19.45
C LYS A 205 14.25 2.93 -18.36
N THR A 206 14.14 4.19 -18.75
CA THR A 206 13.46 5.20 -17.95
C THR A 206 11.96 5.11 -18.21
N VAL A 207 11.16 4.97 -17.16
CA VAL A 207 9.70 4.81 -17.23
C VAL A 207 9.04 5.82 -16.30
N ALA A 208 7.97 6.43 -16.78
CA ALA A 208 7.06 7.21 -15.94
C ALA A 208 5.82 6.37 -15.63
N LEU A 209 5.49 6.24 -14.36
CA LEU A 209 4.20 5.72 -13.89
C LEU A 209 3.36 6.91 -13.47
N ILE A 210 2.15 6.98 -14.01
CA ILE A 210 1.19 8.01 -13.66
C ILE A 210 -0.01 7.31 -13.03
N SER A 211 -0.28 7.63 -11.77
CA SER A 211 -1.49 7.21 -11.08
C SER A 211 -2.41 8.41 -11.00
N MET A 212 -3.64 8.24 -11.44
CA MET A 212 -4.67 9.27 -11.39
C MET A 212 -5.86 8.75 -10.59
N ASP A 213 -6.24 9.49 -9.57
CA ASP A 213 -7.47 9.29 -8.84
C ASP A 213 -8.25 10.62 -8.72
N TYR A 214 -9.43 10.60 -8.12
CA TYR A 214 -10.27 11.81 -8.01
C TYR A 214 -9.67 12.93 -7.15
N SER A 215 -8.63 12.66 -6.40
CA SER A 215 -8.03 13.61 -5.44
C SER A 215 -6.61 14.02 -5.77
N ALA A 216 -5.91 13.22 -6.58
CA ALA A 216 -4.50 13.45 -6.88
C ALA A 216 -4.06 12.80 -8.19
N VAL A 217 -3.07 13.40 -8.80
CA VAL A 217 -2.26 12.79 -9.86
C VAL A 217 -0.86 12.59 -9.32
N ARG A 218 -0.38 11.35 -9.32
CA ARG A 218 0.99 11.02 -8.90
C ARG A 218 1.82 10.65 -10.11
N VAL A 219 2.95 11.32 -10.24
CA VAL A 219 3.95 11.03 -11.27
C VAL A 219 5.17 10.43 -10.60
N PHE A 220 5.50 9.24 -11.00
CA PHE A 220 6.65 8.50 -10.51
C PHE A 220 7.58 8.18 -11.68
N ILE A 221 8.83 8.62 -11.62
CA ILE A 221 9.84 8.36 -12.66
C ILE A 221 10.90 7.44 -12.08
N ALA A 222 11.18 6.36 -12.78
CA ALA A 222 12.25 5.43 -12.41
C ALA A 222 13.13 5.08 -13.61
N LYS A 223 14.40 4.80 -13.36
CA LYS A 223 15.37 4.32 -14.34
C LYS A 223 16.04 3.06 -13.80
N ASN A 224 16.00 1.99 -14.58
CA ASN A 224 16.58 0.69 -14.22
C ASN A 224 16.07 0.18 -12.84
N GLY A 225 14.80 0.41 -12.54
CA GLY A 225 14.20 0.02 -11.25
C GLY A 225 14.57 0.92 -10.06
N VAL A 226 15.35 1.97 -10.29
CA VAL A 226 15.70 2.97 -9.27
C VAL A 226 14.77 4.16 -9.42
N PRO A 227 13.98 4.52 -8.40
CA PRO A 227 13.19 5.74 -8.41
C PRO A 227 14.09 6.97 -8.52
N LEU A 228 13.74 7.87 -9.42
CA LEU A 228 14.42 9.14 -9.63
C LEU A 228 13.60 10.33 -9.13
N TYR A 229 12.26 10.19 -9.19
CA TYR A 229 11.35 11.28 -8.90
C TYR A 229 9.98 10.72 -8.53
N CYS A 230 9.37 11.29 -7.52
CA CYS A 230 7.98 11.06 -7.15
C CYS A 230 7.36 12.40 -6.77
N HIS A 231 6.26 12.75 -7.40
CA HIS A 231 5.53 13.97 -7.08
C HIS A 231 4.03 13.74 -7.13
N GLU A 232 3.33 14.31 -6.19
CA GLU A 232 1.88 14.30 -6.10
C GLU A 232 1.33 15.69 -6.38
N PHE A 233 0.43 15.77 -7.35
CA PHE A 233 -0.35 16.95 -7.67
C PHE A 233 -1.72 16.79 -7.03
N THR A 234 -2.04 17.63 -6.07
CA THR A 234 -3.29 17.58 -5.30
C THR A 234 -4.49 18.26 -5.98
N SER A 235 -4.36 18.58 -7.26
CA SER A 235 -5.50 19.13 -8.01
C SER A 235 -6.54 18.05 -8.27
N PRO A 236 -7.84 18.35 -8.03
CA PRO A 236 -8.90 17.41 -8.38
C PRO A 236 -8.84 17.10 -9.88
N VAL A 237 -8.98 15.83 -10.24
CA VAL A 237 -9.03 15.40 -11.65
C VAL A 237 -10.12 16.14 -12.43
N ASP A 238 -11.20 16.56 -11.76
CA ASP A 238 -12.26 17.40 -12.31
C ASP A 238 -11.77 18.74 -12.87
N GLU A 239 -10.64 19.29 -12.37
CA GLU A 239 -10.01 20.51 -12.89
C GLU A 239 -9.05 20.23 -14.06
N ILE A 240 -8.57 19.00 -14.19
CA ILE A 240 -7.62 18.61 -15.24
C ILE A 240 -8.36 18.19 -16.51
N LEU A 241 -9.62 17.71 -16.37
CA LEU A 241 -10.44 17.22 -17.48
C LEU A 241 -11.40 18.28 -18.05
N GLN A 242 -11.33 19.52 -17.57
CA GLN A 242 -12.00 20.68 -18.16
C GLN A 242 -11.09 21.39 -19.18
#